data_06ad0fc7ed862ec261a96727a225aed8
#
_entry.id   06ad0fc7ed862ec261a96727a225aed8
#
_cell.length_a   1.000
_cell.length_b   1.000
_cell.length_c   1.000
_cell.angle_alpha   90.00
_cell.angle_beta   90.00
_cell.angle_gamma   90.00
#
_symmetry.space_group_name_H-M   'P 1'
#
loop_
_entity.id
_entity.type
_entity.pdbx_description
1 polymer ?
#
loop_
_entity_poly.entity_id
_entity_poly.type
_entity_poly.pdbx_seq_one_letter_code
_entity_poly.pdbx_strand_id
1 'polypeptide(L)'
;LLCGAAGTMMAGPVDDQCVGYLFAYFTGNHISKEAICFAISTDGYTFRALNGNQPILDSKVISSTGGVRDPHILRGEDGKTFYMVATDMVSDNGWDSNRAMVLLKSTDLIHWSHSVVNMQKRYPNQEQLKRVWAPQTIYDAEAGKYLVYWSMKYGDGVDVIYYAYANADFTDLEGEPKPLFLPKDGKSCIDGDIVLKDGQYHLFYKTEG
;
A
#
# COMPACT_ATOMS: atom_id res chain seq x y z
N LEU A 1 39.24 9.27 7.09
CA LEU A 1 38.68 10.32 6.25
C LEU A 1 38.09 9.66 5.02
N LEU A 2 36.81 9.26 5.10
CA LEU A 2 36.03 8.84 3.95
C LEU A 2 35.11 10.02 3.58
N CYS A 3 35.46 10.67 2.49
CA CYS A 3 34.61 11.66 1.84
C CYS A 3 33.46 10.91 1.13
N GLY A 4 32.30 10.84 1.77
CA GLY A 4 31.07 10.40 1.12
C GLY A 4 30.58 11.52 0.22
N ALA A 5 30.53 11.28 -1.10
CA ALA A 5 29.85 12.17 -2.03
C ALA A 5 28.35 12.15 -1.69
N ALA A 6 27.83 13.27 -1.22
CA ALA A 6 26.39 13.48 -1.10
C ALA A 6 25.81 13.55 -2.53
N GLY A 7 25.31 12.43 -3.01
CA GLY A 7 24.46 12.42 -4.19
C GLY A 7 23.19 13.20 -3.88
N THR A 8 23.00 14.32 -4.56
CA THR A 8 21.74 15.05 -4.55
C THR A 8 20.69 14.12 -5.16
N MET A 9 19.87 13.47 -4.31
CA MET A 9 18.66 12.83 -4.77
C MET A 9 17.71 13.93 -5.23
N MET A 10 17.64 14.11 -6.51
CA MET A 10 16.58 14.90 -7.14
C MET A 10 15.30 14.09 -6.94
N ALA A 11 14.32 14.64 -6.24
CA ALA A 11 12.95 14.22 -6.44
C ALA A 11 12.73 14.12 -7.95
N GLY A 12 12.28 12.96 -8.44
CA GLY A 12 12.05 12.78 -9.87
C GLY A 12 11.30 13.98 -10.42
N PRO A 13 11.56 14.42 -11.66
CA PRO A 13 10.94 15.62 -12.17
C PRO A 13 9.44 15.51 -11.97
N VAL A 14 8.86 16.39 -11.16
CA VAL A 14 7.43 16.63 -11.21
C VAL A 14 7.18 16.94 -12.66
N ASP A 15 6.53 16.00 -13.36
CA ASP A 15 6.23 16.17 -14.78
C ASP A 15 5.36 17.43 -14.85
N ASP A 16 5.89 18.52 -15.38
CA ASP A 16 5.19 19.80 -15.56
C ASP A 16 3.90 19.66 -16.40
N GLN A 17 3.68 18.45 -16.94
CA GLN A 17 2.47 18.04 -17.64
C GLN A 17 1.40 17.41 -16.75
N CYS A 18 1.67 17.14 -15.45
CA CYS A 18 0.64 16.65 -14.55
C CYS A 18 -0.39 17.77 -14.27
N VAL A 19 -1.63 17.52 -14.70
CA VAL A 19 -2.71 18.52 -14.63
C VAL A 19 -3.77 18.19 -13.58
N GLY A 20 -3.53 17.22 -12.72
CA GLY A 20 -4.51 16.81 -11.72
C GLY A 20 -3.99 15.78 -10.72
N TYR A 21 -4.86 15.45 -9.80
CA TYR A 21 -4.66 14.50 -8.71
C TYR A 21 -5.61 13.33 -8.87
N LEU A 22 -5.11 12.12 -8.64
CA LEU A 22 -5.91 10.90 -8.55
C LEU A 22 -6.01 10.48 -7.08
N PHE A 23 -7.22 10.19 -6.63
CA PHE A 23 -7.50 9.67 -5.31
C PHE A 23 -8.09 8.26 -5.43
N ALA A 24 -7.42 7.27 -4.85
CA ALA A 24 -7.91 5.91 -4.71
C ALA A 24 -8.54 5.74 -3.33
N TYR A 25 -9.75 5.17 -3.25
CA TYR A 25 -10.47 5.03 -1.99
C TYR A 25 -11.45 3.85 -2.02
N PHE A 26 -12.02 3.52 -0.88
CA PHE A 26 -13.18 2.64 -0.72
C PHE A 26 -14.26 3.35 0.10
N THR A 27 -15.49 2.85 0.13
CA THR A 27 -16.63 3.64 0.59
C THR A 27 -17.19 3.27 1.96
N GLY A 28 -16.70 2.20 2.59
CA GLY A 28 -17.12 1.84 3.94
C GLY A 28 -16.89 0.37 4.32
N ASN A 29 -17.34 0.00 5.50
CA ASN A 29 -17.08 -1.28 6.16
C ASN A 29 -18.22 -2.27 5.91
N HIS A 30 -18.32 -2.79 4.71
CA HIS A 30 -19.25 -3.84 4.31
C HIS A 30 -18.82 -4.35 2.94
N ILE A 31 -18.99 -5.63 2.66
CA ILE A 31 -18.56 -6.27 1.40
C ILE A 31 -19.00 -5.49 0.14
N SER A 32 -20.17 -4.85 0.15
CA SER A 32 -20.66 -4.04 -0.98
C SER A 32 -19.97 -2.67 -1.12
N LYS A 33 -19.14 -2.27 -0.15
CA LYS A 33 -18.44 -0.98 -0.08
C LYS A 33 -16.92 -1.13 -0.05
N GLU A 34 -16.44 -2.35 0.10
CA GLU A 34 -15.02 -2.73 0.15
C GLU A 34 -14.54 -3.04 -1.25
N ALA A 35 -14.50 -2.00 -2.08
CA ALA A 35 -14.04 -2.05 -3.46
C ALA A 35 -13.35 -0.74 -3.84
N ILE A 36 -12.38 -0.83 -4.74
CA ILE A 36 -11.57 0.32 -5.16
C ILE A 36 -12.38 1.26 -6.02
N CYS A 37 -12.47 2.50 -5.61
CA CYS A 37 -13.04 3.63 -6.35
C CYS A 37 -11.97 4.67 -6.64
N PHE A 38 -12.17 5.46 -7.69
CA PHE A 38 -11.30 6.58 -8.03
C PHE A 38 -12.07 7.91 -8.03
N ALA A 39 -11.38 8.97 -7.64
CA ALA A 39 -11.81 10.34 -7.85
C ALA A 39 -10.66 11.18 -8.39
N ILE A 40 -10.98 12.25 -9.09
CA ILE A 40 -10.00 13.19 -9.65
C ILE A 40 -10.23 14.60 -9.16
N SER A 41 -9.14 15.35 -9.07
CA SER A 41 -9.14 16.78 -8.73
C SER A 41 -8.13 17.53 -9.58
N THR A 42 -8.38 18.82 -9.82
CA THR A 42 -7.42 19.74 -10.44
C THR A 42 -6.79 20.70 -9.43
N ASP A 43 -7.31 20.76 -8.20
CA ASP A 43 -6.85 21.66 -7.14
C ASP A 43 -6.28 20.91 -5.92
N GLY A 44 -6.43 19.57 -5.86
CA GLY A 44 -6.02 18.72 -4.75
C GLY A 44 -6.92 18.79 -3.51
N TYR A 45 -8.01 19.57 -3.56
CA TYR A 45 -8.95 19.76 -2.44
C TYR A 45 -10.35 19.29 -2.77
N THR A 46 -10.82 19.55 -3.99
CA THR A 46 -12.15 19.18 -4.44
C THR A 46 -12.06 17.99 -5.38
N PHE A 47 -12.54 16.84 -4.94
CA PHE A 47 -12.48 15.60 -5.73
C PHE A 47 -13.85 15.23 -6.31
N ARG A 48 -13.85 14.84 -7.57
CA ARG A 48 -15.01 14.32 -8.27
C ARG A 48 -14.85 12.82 -8.49
N ALA A 49 -15.78 12.03 -7.94
CA ALA A 49 -15.81 10.59 -8.12
C ALA A 49 -15.92 10.21 -9.61
N LEU A 50 -15.13 9.24 -10.01
CA LEU A 50 -15.23 8.63 -11.35
C LEU A 50 -16.23 7.47 -11.33
N ASN A 51 -16.60 7.00 -12.51
CA ASN A 51 -17.50 5.86 -12.71
C ASN A 51 -18.82 5.96 -11.91
N GLY A 52 -19.34 7.18 -11.68
CA GLY A 52 -20.55 7.38 -10.87
C GLY A 52 -20.41 6.92 -9.42
N ASN A 53 -19.22 7.00 -8.86
CA ASN A 53 -18.88 6.49 -7.53
C ASN A 53 -19.02 4.96 -7.39
N GLN A 54 -18.98 4.24 -8.52
CA GLN A 54 -18.95 2.77 -8.52
C GLN A 54 -17.51 2.26 -8.56
N PRO A 55 -17.26 1.04 -8.10
CA PRO A 55 -15.94 0.43 -8.17
C PRO A 55 -15.36 0.42 -9.59
N ILE A 56 -14.05 0.62 -9.69
CA ILE A 56 -13.30 0.55 -10.95
C ILE A 56 -12.78 -0.86 -11.25
N LEU A 57 -12.75 -1.73 -10.25
CA LEU A 57 -12.34 -3.14 -10.33
C LEU A 57 -13.32 -4.01 -9.55
N ASP A 58 -13.54 -5.23 -10.02
CA ASP A 58 -14.32 -6.23 -9.30
C ASP A 58 -13.46 -6.86 -8.20
N SER A 59 -13.76 -6.55 -6.93
CA SER A 59 -13.05 -7.09 -5.77
C SER A 59 -13.04 -8.62 -5.72
N LYS A 60 -14.10 -9.29 -6.24
CA LYS A 60 -14.18 -10.76 -6.28
C LYS A 60 -13.17 -11.37 -7.24
N VAL A 61 -12.73 -10.61 -8.25
CA VAL A 61 -11.74 -11.05 -9.23
C VAL A 61 -10.33 -10.82 -8.71
N ILE A 62 -10.08 -9.67 -8.07
CA ILE A 62 -8.73 -9.24 -7.71
C ILE A 62 -8.30 -9.64 -6.30
N SER A 63 -9.19 -10.14 -5.44
CA SER A 63 -8.89 -10.52 -4.06
C SER A 63 -9.30 -11.95 -3.74
N SER A 64 -8.77 -12.48 -2.63
CA SER A 64 -9.15 -13.84 -2.16
C SER A 64 -10.39 -13.84 -1.27
N THR A 65 -10.73 -12.70 -0.65
CA THR A 65 -11.88 -12.55 0.26
C THR A 65 -13.13 -12.02 -0.44
N GLY A 66 -12.99 -11.38 -1.59
CA GLY A 66 -14.07 -10.69 -2.30
C GLY A 66 -14.26 -9.24 -1.88
N GLY A 67 -13.43 -8.72 -0.96
CA GLY A 67 -13.38 -7.32 -0.55
C GLY A 67 -11.98 -6.75 -0.64
N VAL A 68 -11.87 -5.47 -0.98
CA VAL A 68 -10.59 -4.75 -1.08
C VAL A 68 -10.71 -3.38 -0.43
N ARG A 69 -9.78 -3.07 0.47
CA ARG A 69 -9.76 -1.86 1.29
C ARG A 69 -8.41 -1.14 1.19
N ASP A 70 -8.37 0.07 1.70
CA ASP A 70 -7.15 0.86 1.93
C ASP A 70 -6.24 0.91 0.68
N PRO A 71 -6.77 1.24 -0.52
CA PRO A 71 -5.95 1.28 -1.72
C PRO A 71 -4.95 2.44 -1.63
N HIS A 72 -3.67 2.14 -1.85
CA HIS A 72 -2.61 3.12 -2.04
C HIS A 72 -2.06 3.01 -3.46
N ILE A 73 -2.01 4.12 -4.18
CA ILE A 73 -1.53 4.19 -5.57
C ILE A 73 -0.27 5.03 -5.68
N LEU A 74 0.72 4.53 -6.43
CA LEU A 74 1.99 5.19 -6.70
C LEU A 74 2.25 5.22 -8.21
N ARG A 75 2.64 6.38 -8.75
CA ARG A 75 3.21 6.47 -10.10
C ARG A 75 4.67 6.02 -10.05
N GLY A 76 5.04 5.10 -10.92
CA GLY A 76 6.40 4.57 -11.00
C GLY A 76 7.43 5.58 -11.50
N GLU A 77 8.70 5.29 -11.22
CA GLU A 77 9.85 6.12 -11.63
C GLU A 77 9.98 6.26 -13.17
N ASP A 78 9.42 5.34 -13.92
CA ASP A 78 9.34 5.42 -15.38
C ASP A 78 8.31 6.46 -15.88
N GLY A 79 7.55 7.05 -14.94
CA GLY A 79 6.50 8.03 -15.23
C GLY A 79 5.29 7.49 -15.99
N LYS A 80 5.20 6.19 -16.21
CA LYS A 80 4.17 5.54 -17.06
C LYS A 80 3.43 4.42 -16.33
N THR A 81 4.14 3.65 -15.50
CA THR A 81 3.56 2.54 -14.74
C THR A 81 2.94 3.07 -13.47
N PHE A 82 1.78 2.55 -13.11
CA PHE A 82 1.12 2.78 -11.84
C PHE A 82 1.11 1.48 -11.03
N TYR A 83 1.54 1.57 -9.81
CA TYR A 83 1.52 0.50 -8.83
C TYR A 83 0.46 0.80 -7.79
N MET A 84 -0.31 -0.20 -7.41
CA MET A 84 -1.29 -0.05 -6.34
C MET A 84 -1.22 -1.26 -5.42
N VAL A 85 -1.32 -1.01 -4.12
CA VAL A 85 -1.43 -2.04 -3.10
C VAL A 85 -2.69 -1.81 -2.30
N ALA A 86 -3.32 -2.89 -1.82
CA ALA A 86 -4.56 -2.79 -1.08
C ALA A 86 -4.74 -3.95 -0.11
N THR A 87 -5.52 -3.76 0.95
CA THR A 87 -5.88 -4.79 1.92
C THR A 87 -6.89 -5.76 1.31
N ASP A 88 -6.59 -7.04 1.26
CA ASP A 88 -7.52 -8.12 0.87
C ASP A 88 -8.34 -8.52 2.08
N MET A 89 -9.50 -7.92 2.26
CA MET A 89 -10.33 -8.11 3.45
C MET A 89 -11.80 -7.80 3.20
N VAL A 90 -12.65 -8.57 3.89
CA VAL A 90 -14.08 -8.27 4.10
C VAL A 90 -14.28 -8.07 5.60
N SER A 91 -14.63 -6.85 6.04
CA SER A 91 -14.78 -6.52 7.46
C SER A 91 -15.93 -7.25 8.16
N ASP A 92 -16.94 -7.66 7.39
CA ASP A 92 -18.03 -8.51 7.89
C ASP A 92 -17.54 -9.86 8.46
N ASN A 93 -16.36 -10.34 8.03
CA ASN A 93 -15.71 -11.54 8.53
C ASN A 93 -14.91 -11.31 9.84
N GLY A 94 -14.91 -10.08 10.35
CA GLY A 94 -14.17 -9.69 11.55
C GLY A 94 -12.83 -9.02 11.25
N TRP A 95 -12.40 -8.15 12.16
CA TRP A 95 -11.20 -7.32 11.99
C TRP A 95 -9.88 -8.11 11.99
N ASP A 96 -9.84 -9.30 12.55
CA ASP A 96 -8.68 -10.20 12.56
C ASP A 96 -8.78 -11.30 11.50
N SER A 97 -9.58 -11.12 10.43
CA SER A 97 -9.90 -12.18 9.47
C SER A 97 -8.96 -12.26 8.28
N ASN A 98 -8.24 -11.19 7.93
CA ASN A 98 -7.45 -11.17 6.71
C ASN A 98 -6.00 -11.61 6.91
N ARG A 99 -5.41 -12.20 5.85
CA ARG A 99 -4.04 -12.70 5.83
C ARG A 99 -3.27 -12.25 4.58
N ALA A 100 -3.89 -11.41 3.76
CA ALA A 100 -3.38 -11.11 2.44
C ALA A 100 -3.49 -9.63 2.10
N MET A 101 -2.68 -9.22 1.12
CA MET A 101 -2.78 -7.97 0.40
C MET A 101 -2.88 -8.25 -1.09
N VAL A 102 -3.36 -7.26 -1.85
CA VAL A 102 -3.40 -7.27 -3.31
C VAL A 102 -2.33 -6.33 -3.83
N LEU A 103 -1.53 -6.81 -4.79
CA LEU A 103 -0.61 -6.00 -5.57
C LEU A 103 -1.19 -5.84 -6.97
N LEU A 104 -1.20 -4.60 -7.49
CA LEU A 104 -1.76 -4.30 -8.80
C LEU A 104 -0.79 -3.41 -9.59
N LYS A 105 -0.79 -3.59 -10.92
CA LYS A 105 0.02 -2.79 -11.84
C LYS A 105 -0.77 -2.44 -13.09
N SER A 106 -0.65 -1.20 -13.56
CA SER A 106 -1.30 -0.68 -14.77
C SER A 106 -0.40 0.33 -15.49
N THR A 107 -0.61 0.52 -16.77
CA THR A 107 0.01 1.59 -17.57
C THR A 107 -0.99 2.61 -18.11
N ASP A 108 -2.28 2.42 -17.84
CA ASP A 108 -3.35 3.26 -18.35
C ASP A 108 -4.45 3.60 -17.32
N LEU A 109 -4.33 3.09 -16.06
CA LEU A 109 -5.29 3.24 -14.96
C LEU A 109 -6.67 2.58 -15.22
N ILE A 110 -6.80 1.84 -16.32
CA ILE A 110 -8.02 1.15 -16.74
C ILE A 110 -7.84 -0.36 -16.66
N HIS A 111 -6.77 -0.86 -17.26
CA HIS A 111 -6.44 -2.29 -17.26
C HIS A 111 -5.38 -2.59 -16.21
N TRP A 112 -5.71 -3.47 -15.28
CA TRP A 112 -4.87 -3.81 -14.14
C TRP A 112 -4.52 -5.28 -14.14
N SER A 113 -3.24 -5.59 -14.11
CA SER A 113 -2.77 -6.89 -13.65
C SER A 113 -2.79 -6.93 -12.12
N HIS A 114 -3.04 -8.08 -11.53
CA HIS A 114 -3.11 -8.23 -10.08
C HIS A 114 -2.51 -9.54 -9.60
N SER A 115 -2.11 -9.57 -8.34
CA SER A 115 -1.78 -10.79 -7.61
C SER A 115 -2.16 -10.64 -6.14
N VAL A 116 -2.41 -11.75 -5.47
CA VAL A 116 -2.71 -11.82 -4.05
C VAL A 116 -1.53 -12.43 -3.32
N VAL A 117 -0.95 -11.67 -2.39
CA VAL A 117 0.13 -12.15 -1.51
C VAL A 117 -0.45 -12.49 -0.15
N ASN A 118 -0.68 -13.77 0.10
CA ASN A 118 -1.15 -14.27 1.39
C ASN A 118 0.04 -14.60 2.28
N MET A 119 0.28 -13.79 3.32
CA MET A 119 1.42 -13.89 4.22
C MET A 119 1.48 -15.24 4.93
N GLN A 120 0.33 -15.76 5.37
CA GLN A 120 0.27 -17.01 6.10
C GLN A 120 0.60 -18.23 5.23
N LYS A 121 0.27 -18.17 3.94
CA LYS A 121 0.59 -19.24 2.98
C LYS A 121 1.98 -19.11 2.40
N ARG A 122 2.47 -17.87 2.26
CA ARG A 122 3.73 -17.55 1.56
C ARG A 122 4.96 -17.78 2.45
N TYR A 123 4.84 -17.54 3.75
CA TYR A 123 5.96 -17.55 4.68
C TYR A 123 5.77 -18.56 5.80
N PRO A 124 6.87 -19.15 6.34
CA PRO A 124 6.81 -20.05 7.49
C PRO A 124 6.44 -19.30 8.78
N ASN A 125 6.04 -20.04 9.80
CA ASN A 125 5.82 -19.55 11.17
C ASN A 125 4.80 -18.40 11.27
N GLN A 126 3.77 -18.43 10.42
CA GLN A 126 2.71 -17.40 10.37
C GLN A 126 1.38 -17.86 10.99
N GLU A 127 1.39 -18.92 11.82
CA GLU A 127 0.17 -19.51 12.39
C GLU A 127 -0.55 -18.52 13.32
N GLN A 128 0.20 -17.64 14.00
CA GLN A 128 -0.33 -16.64 14.92
C GLN A 128 -0.69 -15.31 14.23
N LEU A 129 -0.49 -15.19 12.92
CA LEU A 129 -0.85 -13.98 12.19
C LEU A 129 -2.34 -13.73 12.28
N LYS A 130 -2.75 -12.53 12.70
CA LYS A 130 -4.15 -12.12 12.87
C LYS A 130 -4.63 -11.23 11.75
N ARG A 131 -3.79 -10.31 11.27
CA ARG A 131 -4.17 -9.34 10.25
C ARG A 131 -2.99 -8.79 9.45
N VAL A 132 -3.27 -8.36 8.24
CA VAL A 132 -2.37 -7.72 7.28
C VAL A 132 -3.12 -6.50 6.76
N TRP A 133 -2.79 -5.29 7.23
CA TRP A 133 -3.61 -4.10 7.02
C TRP A 133 -2.87 -2.96 6.34
N ALA A 134 -3.63 -2.20 5.54
CA ALA A 134 -3.25 -0.92 4.98
C ALA A 134 -1.85 -0.91 4.36
N PRO A 135 -1.57 -1.77 3.36
CA PRO A 135 -0.29 -1.74 2.67
C PRO A 135 -0.14 -0.43 1.89
N GLN A 136 1.08 0.08 1.89
CA GLN A 136 1.50 1.18 1.05
C GLN A 136 2.81 0.84 0.34
N THR A 137 3.20 1.63 -0.66
CA THR A 137 4.44 1.41 -1.40
C THR A 137 5.12 2.74 -1.72
N ILE A 138 6.45 2.72 -1.68
CA ILE A 138 7.31 3.84 -2.07
C ILE A 138 8.51 3.29 -2.84
N TYR A 139 9.05 4.06 -3.78
CA TYR A 139 10.29 3.67 -4.44
C TYR A 139 11.48 4.01 -3.55
N ASP A 140 12.31 2.99 -3.29
CA ASP A 140 13.59 3.12 -2.62
C ASP A 140 14.69 3.28 -3.71
N ALA A 141 15.14 4.50 -3.91
CA ALA A 141 16.12 4.81 -4.94
C ALA A 141 17.51 4.20 -4.64
N GLU A 142 17.85 3.97 -3.37
CA GLU A 142 19.11 3.34 -3.00
C GLU A 142 19.10 1.84 -3.32
N ALA A 143 17.99 1.17 -3.04
CA ALA A 143 17.80 -0.24 -3.38
C ALA A 143 17.42 -0.45 -4.85
N GLY A 144 16.91 0.57 -5.54
CA GLY A 144 16.36 0.47 -6.90
C GLY A 144 15.09 -0.36 -6.97
N LYS A 145 14.28 -0.38 -5.91
CA LYS A 145 13.12 -1.27 -5.74
C LYS A 145 11.94 -0.56 -5.11
N TYR A 146 10.75 -1.11 -5.33
CA TYR A 146 9.54 -0.67 -4.61
C TYR A 146 9.47 -1.36 -3.25
N LEU A 147 9.56 -0.56 -2.19
CA LEU A 147 9.32 -0.99 -0.82
C LEU A 147 7.81 -1.05 -0.59
N VAL A 148 7.30 -2.20 -0.18
CA VAL A 148 5.92 -2.36 0.30
C VAL A 148 5.98 -2.48 1.81
N TYR A 149 5.14 -1.71 2.52
CA TYR A 149 5.07 -1.72 3.98
C TYR A 149 3.62 -1.71 4.44
N TRP A 150 3.36 -2.37 5.56
CA TRP A 150 2.00 -2.63 6.04
C TRP A 150 1.99 -2.97 7.52
N SER A 151 0.83 -2.95 8.15
CA SER A 151 0.67 -3.36 9.55
C SER A 151 0.36 -4.84 9.67
N MET A 152 1.04 -5.54 10.58
CA MET A 152 0.73 -6.92 10.97
C MET A 152 0.61 -7.05 12.48
N LYS A 153 -0.27 -7.98 12.89
CA LYS A 153 -0.48 -8.36 14.27
C LYS A 153 -0.39 -9.88 14.43
N TYR A 154 0.27 -10.33 15.50
CA TYR A 154 0.39 -11.72 15.87
C TYR A 154 -0.21 -11.99 17.25
N GLY A 155 -1.06 -13.02 17.36
CA GLY A 155 -1.69 -13.41 18.62
C GLY A 155 -2.36 -12.23 19.32
N ASP A 156 -2.07 -12.07 20.61
CA ASP A 156 -2.56 -10.97 21.45
C ASP A 156 -1.59 -9.77 21.49
N GLY A 157 -0.59 -9.76 20.61
CA GLY A 157 0.39 -8.67 20.52
C GLY A 157 -0.19 -7.39 19.93
N VAL A 158 0.68 -6.43 19.66
CA VAL A 158 0.36 -5.14 19.06
C VAL A 158 0.58 -5.16 17.54
N ASP A 159 -0.03 -4.22 16.83
CA ASP A 159 0.28 -4.01 15.42
C ASP A 159 1.65 -3.36 15.29
N VAL A 160 2.44 -3.89 14.39
CA VAL A 160 3.78 -3.42 14.03
C VAL A 160 3.80 -3.16 12.53
N ILE A 161 4.45 -2.10 12.10
CA ILE A 161 4.66 -1.86 10.66
C ILE A 161 5.83 -2.73 10.19
N TYR A 162 5.56 -3.58 9.22
CA TYR A 162 6.52 -4.45 8.52
C TYR A 162 6.77 -3.97 7.11
N TYR A 163 7.82 -4.47 6.48
CA TYR A 163 8.13 -4.22 5.09
C TYR A 163 8.75 -5.41 4.39
N ALA A 164 8.65 -5.43 3.08
CA ALA A 164 9.47 -6.21 2.16
C ALA A 164 9.55 -5.47 0.81
N TYR A 165 10.51 -5.80 -0.04
CA TYR A 165 10.53 -5.27 -1.40
C TYR A 165 9.61 -6.07 -2.31
N ALA A 166 8.94 -5.41 -3.22
CA ALA A 166 8.24 -6.09 -4.31
C ALA A 166 9.27 -6.67 -5.29
N ASN A 167 8.94 -7.81 -5.92
CA ASN A 167 9.71 -8.33 -7.03
C ASN A 167 9.60 -7.42 -8.27
N ALA A 168 10.46 -7.63 -9.26
CA ALA A 168 10.54 -6.77 -10.45
C ALA A 168 9.23 -6.66 -11.24
N ASP A 169 8.39 -7.70 -11.22
CA ASP A 169 7.09 -7.70 -11.90
C ASP A 169 5.96 -7.10 -11.07
N PHE A 170 6.21 -6.77 -9.81
CA PHE A 170 5.23 -6.31 -8.83
C PHE A 170 4.07 -7.30 -8.62
N THR A 171 4.41 -8.59 -8.53
CA THR A 171 3.46 -9.70 -8.38
C THR A 171 3.63 -10.48 -7.07
N ASP A 172 4.76 -10.30 -6.39
CA ASP A 172 5.09 -10.97 -5.12
C ASP A 172 6.09 -10.12 -4.33
N LEU A 173 6.38 -10.53 -3.10
CA LEU A 173 7.39 -9.90 -2.25
C LEU A 173 8.67 -10.72 -2.25
N GLU A 174 9.82 -10.04 -2.19
CA GLU A 174 11.14 -10.65 -2.06
C GLU A 174 11.49 -10.87 -0.58
N GLY A 175 11.83 -12.11 -0.23
CA GLY A 175 12.22 -12.46 1.13
C GLY A 175 11.06 -12.43 2.14
N GLU A 176 11.39 -12.64 3.41
CA GLU A 176 10.43 -12.58 4.52
C GLU A 176 10.18 -11.14 4.97
N PRO A 177 8.95 -10.81 5.44
CA PRO A 177 8.66 -9.51 6.04
C PRO A 177 9.57 -9.21 7.23
N LYS A 178 10.08 -7.98 7.30
CA LYS A 178 10.90 -7.50 8.41
C LYS A 178 10.17 -6.37 9.15
N PRO A 179 10.29 -6.29 10.49
CA PRO A 179 9.80 -5.13 11.22
C PRO A 179 10.45 -3.85 10.70
N LEU A 180 9.63 -2.85 10.39
CA LEU A 180 10.08 -1.51 10.01
C LEU A 180 10.00 -0.56 11.19
N PHE A 181 8.86 -0.54 11.87
CA PHE A 181 8.62 0.42 12.94
C PHE A 181 7.64 -0.10 13.99
N LEU A 182 7.98 0.16 15.25
CA LEU A 182 7.12 0.04 16.43
C LEU A 182 7.33 1.28 17.30
N PRO A 183 6.27 1.97 17.77
CA PRO A 183 6.39 3.09 18.69
C PRO A 183 7.14 2.71 19.97
N LYS A 184 7.92 3.64 20.53
CA LYS A 184 8.72 3.41 21.76
C LYS A 184 7.88 3.06 22.99
N ASP A 185 6.64 3.51 23.01
CA ASP A 185 5.68 3.20 24.08
C ASP A 185 5.02 1.83 23.93
N GLY A 186 5.37 1.08 22.87
CA GLY A 186 4.90 -0.28 22.62
C GLY A 186 3.42 -0.37 22.21
N LYS A 187 2.77 0.74 21.84
CA LYS A 187 1.39 0.72 21.36
C LYS A 187 1.29 0.22 19.92
N SER A 188 0.13 -0.30 19.56
CA SER A 188 -0.20 -0.65 18.18
C SER A 188 -0.01 0.55 17.24
N CYS A 189 0.59 0.33 16.09
CA CYS A 189 0.69 1.33 15.02
C CYS A 189 0.19 0.76 13.70
N ILE A 190 -0.71 1.49 13.06
CA ILE A 190 -1.33 1.14 11.79
C ILE A 190 -1.31 2.34 10.83
N ASP A 191 -1.77 2.13 9.61
CA ASP A 191 -1.95 3.18 8.60
C ASP A 191 -0.67 4.01 8.40
N GLY A 192 0.48 3.32 8.26
CA GLY A 192 1.76 3.97 8.02
C GLY A 192 1.78 4.64 6.66
N ASP A 193 2.28 5.88 6.58
CA ASP A 193 2.50 6.63 5.36
C ASP A 193 3.92 7.23 5.36
N ILE A 194 4.73 6.87 4.37
CA ILE A 194 6.11 7.33 4.24
C ILE A 194 6.20 8.38 3.14
N VAL A 195 6.66 9.56 3.50
CA VAL A 195 6.89 10.67 2.58
C VAL A 195 8.37 11.02 2.57
N LEU A 196 8.96 11.12 1.37
CA LEU A 196 10.31 11.65 1.18
C LEU A 196 10.23 13.17 1.01
N LYS A 197 10.83 13.92 1.93
CA LYS A 197 10.91 15.38 1.87
C LYS A 197 12.30 15.85 2.28
N ASP A 198 12.89 16.74 1.49
CA ASP A 198 14.22 17.33 1.74
C ASP A 198 15.32 16.29 2.00
N GLY A 199 15.26 15.13 1.29
CA GLY A 199 16.20 14.02 1.43
C GLY A 199 16.01 13.18 2.68
N GLN A 200 14.93 13.36 3.42
CA GLN A 200 14.59 12.59 4.62
C GLN A 200 13.26 11.87 4.45
N TYR A 201 13.19 10.64 4.94
CA TYR A 201 11.95 9.88 5.03
C TYR A 201 11.22 10.22 6.32
N HIS A 202 9.94 10.60 6.20
CA HIS A 202 9.04 10.89 7.30
C HIS A 202 7.95 9.82 7.32
N LEU A 203 7.84 9.09 8.44
CA LEU A 203 6.76 8.12 8.66
C LEU A 203 5.66 8.76 9.49
N PHE A 204 4.47 8.86 8.91
CA PHE A 204 3.23 9.16 9.63
C PHE A 204 2.53 7.85 9.94
N TYR A 205 1.90 7.73 11.09
CA TYR A 205 1.16 6.52 11.48
C TYR A 205 0.07 6.85 12.48
N LYS A 206 -0.90 5.98 12.60
CA LYS A 206 -1.96 6.05 13.60
C LYS A 206 -1.67 5.07 14.74
N THR A 207 -1.84 5.50 15.98
CA THR A 207 -1.85 4.61 17.14
C THR A 207 -3.24 4.04 17.37
N GLU A 208 -3.32 2.75 17.68
CA GLU A 208 -4.54 2.07 18.08
C GLU A 208 -4.47 1.68 19.57
N GLY A 209 -5.52 2.02 20.33
CA GLY A 209 -5.61 1.73 21.78
C GLY A 209 -5.50 2.94 22.67
#